data_f169395a243b700c69da78cdcde36609
#
_entry.id   f169395a243b700c69da78cdcde36609
#
_cell.length_a   1.000
_cell.length_b   1.000
_cell.length_c   1.000
_cell.angle_alpha   90.00
_cell.angle_beta   90.00
_cell.angle_gamma   90.00
#
_symmetry.space_group_name_H-M   'P 1'
#
loop_
_entity.id
_entity.type
_entity.pdbx_description
1 polymer ?
#
loop_
_entity_poly.entity_id
_entity_poly.type
_entity_poly.pdbx_seq_one_letter_code
_entity_poly.pdbx_strand_id
1 'polypeptide(L)'
;TRICAVLTTFSEETESDLFGEQTVLTGGIPHLIINAFNTLVDRGFQPVVAWLVCFYEVKLIVDLFSDIGLSNMQDAISTTANYGGQTRGERLINQNVRDEMGKILSEIQENKYFEEYQNIQSDIDISQQKSRQNSLSSFTEISRIMLPIVTSPRNI
;
A
#
# COMPACT_ATOMS: atom_id res chain seq x y z
N THR A 1 24.05 -7.00 3.07
CA THR A 1 23.12 -5.93 3.45
C THR A 1 23.95 -4.76 3.97
N ARG A 2 23.89 -3.58 3.35
CA ARG A 2 24.49 -2.36 3.92
C ARG A 2 23.52 -1.83 4.98
N ILE A 3 23.96 -1.83 6.24
CA ILE A 3 23.19 -1.25 7.35
C ILE A 3 23.53 0.24 7.37
N CYS A 4 22.50 1.07 7.24
CA CYS A 4 22.62 2.51 7.51
C CYS A 4 22.15 2.75 8.96
N ALA A 5 22.97 3.40 9.76
CA ALA A 5 22.58 3.85 11.11
C ALA A 5 22.36 5.37 11.05
N VAL A 6 21.21 5.83 11.48
CA VAL A 6 20.84 7.23 11.56
C VAL A 6 20.67 7.60 13.03
N LEU A 7 21.29 8.72 13.44
CA LEU A 7 21.09 9.27 14.77
C LEU A 7 19.74 10.02 14.80
N THR A 8 18.84 9.58 15.67
CA THR A 8 17.51 10.17 15.84
C THR A 8 17.09 10.16 17.32
N THR A 9 15.98 10.78 17.66
CA THR A 9 15.36 10.67 18.98
C THR A 9 14.35 9.52 19.00
N PHE A 10 14.03 9.01 20.18
CA PHE A 10 13.00 7.97 20.33
C PHE A 10 11.63 8.45 19.83
N SER A 11 11.27 9.71 20.11
CA SER A 11 10.00 10.31 19.63
C SER A 11 9.96 10.40 18.11
N GLU A 12 11.01 10.93 17.48
CA GLU A 12 11.08 11.06 16.02
C GLU A 12 11.00 9.69 15.33
N GLU A 13 11.68 8.69 15.84
CA GLU A 13 11.65 7.33 15.31
C GLU A 13 10.24 6.74 15.43
N THR A 14 9.63 6.75 16.62
CA THR A 14 8.32 6.15 16.86
C THR A 14 7.22 6.84 16.08
N GLU A 15 7.19 8.18 16.07
CA GLU A 15 6.17 8.95 15.34
C GLU A 15 6.29 8.76 13.82
N SER A 16 7.51 8.77 13.28
CA SER A 16 7.73 8.58 11.85
C SER A 16 7.46 7.15 11.39
N ASP A 17 7.78 6.15 12.20
CA ASP A 17 7.49 4.74 11.91
C ASP A 17 5.98 4.50 11.86
N LEU A 18 5.25 4.86 12.90
CA LEU A 18 3.78 4.78 12.94
C LEU A 18 3.14 5.52 11.77
N PHE A 19 3.62 6.72 11.45
CA PHE A 19 3.12 7.49 10.32
C PHE A 19 3.37 6.77 8.99
N GLY A 20 4.59 6.27 8.77
CA GLY A 20 4.97 5.53 7.57
C GLY A 20 4.15 4.25 7.38
N GLU A 21 3.95 3.50 8.47
CA GLU A 21 3.10 2.32 8.45
C GLU A 21 1.66 2.64 8.06
N GLN A 22 1.03 3.61 8.72
CA GLN A 22 -0.38 3.93 8.53
C GLN A 22 -0.65 4.57 7.16
N THR A 23 0.20 5.49 6.71
CA THR A 23 -0.06 6.26 5.49
C THR A 23 0.47 5.61 4.22
N VAL A 24 1.56 4.85 4.30
CA VAL A 24 2.24 4.26 3.13
C VAL A 24 2.20 2.75 3.16
N LEU A 25 2.82 2.12 4.15
CA LEU A 25 3.18 0.71 4.10
C LEU A 25 1.97 -0.22 4.28
N THR A 26 1.39 -0.24 5.48
CA THR A 26 0.30 -1.16 5.85
C THR A 26 -1.09 -0.57 5.61
N GLY A 27 -1.20 0.76 5.57
CA GLY A 27 -2.42 1.48 5.24
C GLY A 27 -2.52 1.82 3.75
N GLY A 28 -1.68 2.72 3.24
CA GLY A 28 -1.81 3.30 1.90
C GLY A 28 -1.73 2.29 0.77
N ILE A 29 -0.63 1.54 0.66
CA ILE A 29 -0.40 0.61 -0.44
C ILE A 29 -1.47 -0.48 -0.52
N PRO A 30 -1.83 -1.21 0.55
CA PRO A 30 -2.86 -2.23 0.47
C PRO A 30 -4.23 -1.69 0.07
N HIS A 31 -4.63 -0.53 0.60
CA HIS A 31 -5.91 0.09 0.24
C HIS A 31 -5.94 0.57 -1.21
N LEU A 32 -4.83 1.13 -1.72
CA LEU A 32 -4.70 1.50 -3.12
C LEU A 32 -4.85 0.29 -4.03
N ILE A 33 -4.17 -0.80 -3.73
CA ILE A 33 -4.22 -2.06 -4.49
C ILE A 33 -5.65 -2.62 -4.53
N ILE A 34 -6.31 -2.73 -3.39
CA ILE A 34 -7.66 -3.29 -3.30
C ILE A 34 -8.68 -2.43 -4.03
N ASN A 35 -8.61 -1.10 -3.89
CA ASN A 35 -9.51 -0.20 -4.62
C ASN A 35 -9.30 -0.28 -6.14
N ALA A 36 -8.05 -0.35 -6.61
CA ALA A 36 -7.74 -0.51 -8.02
C ALA A 36 -8.24 -1.86 -8.56
N PHE A 37 -7.99 -2.96 -7.83
CA PHE A 37 -8.48 -4.29 -8.16
C PHE A 37 -10.01 -4.31 -8.27
N ASN A 38 -10.72 -3.84 -7.26
CA ASN A 38 -12.18 -3.81 -7.26
C ASN A 38 -12.73 -2.95 -8.40
N THR A 39 -12.11 -1.81 -8.68
CA THR A 39 -12.50 -0.93 -9.80
C THR A 39 -12.46 -1.65 -11.14
N LEU A 40 -11.45 -2.48 -11.39
CA LEU A 40 -11.36 -3.27 -12.62
C LEU A 40 -12.41 -4.40 -12.65
N VAL A 41 -12.56 -5.14 -11.56
CA VAL A 41 -13.51 -6.25 -11.45
C VAL A 41 -14.96 -5.76 -11.62
N ASP A 42 -15.32 -4.64 -10.99
CA ASP A 42 -16.65 -4.01 -11.10
C ASP A 42 -16.97 -3.54 -12.54
N ARG A 43 -15.93 -3.31 -13.35
CA ARG A 43 -16.05 -2.97 -14.77
C ARG A 43 -15.98 -4.19 -15.70
N GLY A 44 -15.99 -5.42 -15.14
CA GLY A 44 -16.03 -6.67 -15.88
C GLY A 44 -14.69 -7.21 -16.37
N PHE A 45 -13.56 -6.66 -15.89
CA PHE A 45 -12.24 -7.23 -16.15
C PHE A 45 -12.08 -8.56 -15.40
N GLN A 46 -11.31 -9.48 -15.98
CA GLN A 46 -11.01 -10.76 -15.33
C GLN A 46 -10.27 -10.54 -14.02
N PRO A 47 -10.71 -11.11 -12.89
CA PRO A 47 -10.06 -10.90 -11.58
C PRO A 47 -8.58 -11.27 -11.56
N VAL A 48 -8.16 -12.31 -12.29
CA VAL A 48 -6.75 -12.70 -12.38
C VAL A 48 -5.90 -11.62 -13.07
N VAL A 49 -6.44 -10.97 -14.11
CA VAL A 49 -5.75 -9.87 -14.80
C VAL A 49 -5.66 -8.65 -13.89
N ALA A 50 -6.77 -8.28 -13.22
CA ALA A 50 -6.79 -7.20 -12.25
C ALA A 50 -5.78 -7.43 -11.10
N TRP A 51 -5.67 -8.67 -10.61
CA TRP A 51 -4.72 -9.06 -9.57
C TRP A 51 -3.26 -8.90 -10.05
N LEU A 52 -2.94 -9.35 -11.26
CA LEU A 52 -1.59 -9.22 -11.80
C LEU A 52 -1.17 -7.74 -11.89
N VAL A 53 -1.98 -6.90 -12.55
CA VAL A 53 -1.61 -5.51 -12.83
C VAL A 53 -1.71 -4.58 -11.61
N CYS A 54 -2.63 -4.85 -10.67
CA CYS A 54 -2.82 -3.98 -9.50
C CYS A 54 -2.01 -4.42 -8.27
N PHE A 55 -1.58 -5.69 -8.19
CA PHE A 55 -0.88 -6.22 -7.03
C PHE A 55 0.50 -6.78 -7.39
N TYR A 56 0.57 -7.78 -8.27
CA TYR A 56 1.85 -8.47 -8.52
C TYR A 56 2.91 -7.53 -9.12
N GLU A 57 2.51 -6.67 -10.05
CA GLU A 57 3.42 -5.72 -10.69
C GLU A 57 3.92 -4.61 -9.74
N VAL A 58 3.24 -4.37 -8.61
CA VAL A 58 3.73 -3.41 -7.59
C VAL A 58 5.12 -3.77 -7.11
N LYS A 59 5.40 -5.08 -6.91
CA LYS A 59 6.73 -5.54 -6.53
C LYS A 59 7.80 -5.10 -7.54
N LEU A 60 7.52 -5.25 -8.83
CA LEU A 60 8.47 -4.90 -9.89
C LEU A 60 8.81 -3.40 -9.89
N ILE A 61 7.81 -2.57 -9.63
CA ILE A 61 8.00 -1.11 -9.53
C ILE A 61 8.74 -0.75 -8.23
N VAL A 62 8.42 -1.41 -7.10
CA VAL A 62 9.14 -1.20 -5.83
C VAL A 62 10.60 -1.61 -5.96
N ASP A 63 10.89 -2.75 -6.55
CA ASP A 63 12.26 -3.19 -6.82
C ASP A 63 12.99 -2.14 -7.69
N LEU A 64 12.34 -1.67 -8.76
CA LEU A 64 12.92 -0.71 -9.68
C LEU A 64 13.30 0.62 -8.98
N PHE A 65 12.39 1.25 -8.24
CA PHE A 65 12.75 2.50 -7.57
C PHE A 65 13.64 2.30 -6.33
N SER A 66 13.71 1.10 -5.77
CA SER A 66 14.70 0.76 -4.75
C SER A 66 16.11 0.67 -5.33
N ASP A 67 16.24 0.18 -6.56
CA ASP A 67 17.54 0.01 -7.21
C ASP A 67 18.08 1.32 -7.80
N ILE A 68 17.23 2.13 -8.44
CA ILE A 68 17.67 3.30 -9.20
C ILE A 68 17.09 4.63 -8.71
N GLY A 69 16.22 4.62 -7.71
CA GLY A 69 15.55 5.80 -7.15
C GLY A 69 14.28 6.21 -7.92
N LEU A 70 13.37 6.89 -7.23
CA LEU A 70 12.08 7.32 -7.79
C LEU A 70 12.20 8.20 -9.02
N SER A 71 13.18 9.11 -9.05
CA SER A 71 13.38 10.02 -10.19
C SER A 71 13.83 9.27 -11.45
N ASN A 72 14.75 8.31 -11.31
CA ASN A 72 15.30 7.57 -12.44
C ASN A 72 14.35 6.46 -12.92
N MET A 73 13.41 6.03 -12.07
CA MET A 73 12.39 5.05 -12.45
C MET A 73 11.60 5.50 -13.68
N GLN A 74 11.33 6.80 -13.81
CA GLN A 74 10.55 7.37 -14.91
C GLN A 74 11.21 7.13 -16.29
N ASP A 75 12.53 7.08 -16.33
CA ASP A 75 13.31 6.83 -17.55
C ASP A 75 13.41 5.34 -17.89
N ALA A 76 13.13 4.47 -16.91
CA ALA A 76 13.21 3.02 -17.03
C ALA A 76 11.89 2.33 -17.37
N ILE A 77 10.79 3.07 -17.43
CA ILE A 77 9.44 2.57 -17.78
C ILE A 77 9.00 3.06 -19.17
N SER A 78 7.92 2.48 -19.70
CA SER A 78 7.39 2.92 -20.99
C SER A 78 6.91 4.38 -20.96
N THR A 79 7.00 5.06 -22.11
CA THR A 79 6.54 6.45 -22.23
C THR A 79 5.05 6.62 -21.89
N THR A 80 4.22 5.62 -22.20
CA THR A 80 2.78 5.61 -21.85
C THR A 80 2.58 5.46 -20.35
N ALA A 81 3.35 4.59 -19.68
CA ALA A 81 3.28 4.44 -18.22
C ALA A 81 3.76 5.72 -17.52
N ASN A 82 4.86 6.30 -17.97
CA ASN A 82 5.39 7.57 -17.45
C ASN A 82 4.35 8.70 -17.57
N TYR A 83 3.81 8.92 -18.77
CA TYR A 83 2.79 9.94 -18.99
C TYR A 83 1.52 9.71 -18.14
N GLY A 84 1.07 8.45 -18.08
CA GLY A 84 -0.07 8.07 -17.24
C GLY A 84 0.17 8.33 -15.76
N GLY A 85 1.32 7.93 -15.25
CA GLY A 85 1.75 8.14 -13.86
C GLY A 85 1.79 9.62 -13.48
N GLN A 86 2.48 10.45 -14.27
CA GLN A 86 2.59 11.89 -14.01
C GLN A 86 1.24 12.61 -14.03
N THR A 87 0.39 12.33 -15.00
CA THR A 87 -0.87 13.06 -15.19
C THR A 87 -2.04 12.55 -14.34
N ARG A 88 -2.02 11.30 -13.87
CA ARG A 88 -3.08 10.69 -13.04
C ARG A 88 -2.66 10.50 -11.59
N GLY A 89 -1.37 10.39 -11.31
CA GLY A 89 -0.85 10.26 -9.95
C GLY A 89 -1.33 11.39 -9.04
N GLU A 90 -1.17 12.64 -9.47
CA GLU A 90 -1.62 13.83 -8.71
C GLU A 90 -3.14 13.93 -8.54
N ARG A 91 -3.93 13.29 -9.41
CA ARG A 91 -5.39 13.23 -9.26
C ARG A 91 -5.81 12.24 -8.17
N LEU A 92 -5.03 11.17 -7.99
CA LEU A 92 -5.27 10.16 -6.96
C LEU A 92 -4.71 10.62 -5.61
N ILE A 93 -3.45 10.98 -5.60
CA ILE A 93 -2.74 11.44 -4.40
C ILE A 93 -2.64 12.97 -4.46
N ASN A 94 -3.76 13.61 -4.20
CA ASN A 94 -3.96 15.06 -4.28
C ASN A 94 -3.80 15.74 -2.91
N GLN A 95 -4.07 17.04 -2.86
CA GLN A 95 -3.95 17.83 -1.63
C GLN A 95 -4.84 17.29 -0.49
N ASN A 96 -6.03 16.74 -0.79
CA ASN A 96 -6.90 16.17 0.26
C ASN A 96 -6.24 14.96 0.94
N VAL A 97 -5.53 14.11 0.18
CA VAL A 97 -4.77 12.99 0.74
C VAL A 97 -3.63 13.50 1.63
N ARG A 98 -2.92 14.55 1.19
CA ARG A 98 -1.87 15.17 1.98
C ARG A 98 -2.40 15.80 3.27
N ASP A 99 -3.54 16.45 3.21
CA ASP A 99 -4.20 17.04 4.38
C ASP A 99 -4.63 15.95 5.38
N GLU A 100 -5.11 14.82 4.87
CA GLU A 100 -5.45 13.66 5.71
C GLU A 100 -4.21 13.03 6.36
N MET A 101 -3.11 12.89 5.63
CA MET A 101 -1.81 12.48 6.21
C MET A 101 -1.39 13.42 7.34
N GLY A 102 -1.60 14.74 7.19
CA GLY A 102 -1.30 15.72 8.25
C GLY A 102 -2.15 15.51 9.51
N LYS A 103 -3.42 15.13 9.36
CA LYS A 103 -4.30 14.80 10.51
C LYS A 103 -3.82 13.52 11.21
N ILE A 104 -3.52 12.46 10.43
CA ILE A 104 -3.00 11.21 10.97
C ILE A 104 -1.72 11.45 11.79
N LEU A 105 -0.80 12.28 11.27
CA LEU A 105 0.39 12.63 12.02
C LEU A 105 0.06 13.37 13.33
N SER A 106 -0.90 14.30 13.30
CA SER A 106 -1.36 15.00 14.51
C SER A 106 -1.98 14.05 15.54
N GLU A 107 -2.76 13.07 15.09
CA GLU A 107 -3.36 12.05 15.97
C GLU A 107 -2.30 11.18 16.64
N ILE A 108 -1.21 10.85 15.94
CA ILE A 108 -0.06 10.15 16.51
C ILE A 108 0.63 11.01 17.57
N GLN A 109 0.94 12.28 17.25
CA GLN A 109 1.65 13.21 18.12
C GLN A 109 0.86 13.60 19.36
N GLU A 110 -0.47 13.63 19.27
CA GLU A 110 -1.38 13.94 20.37
C GLU A 110 -1.80 12.69 21.18
N ASN A 111 -1.20 11.52 20.93
CA ASN A 111 -1.55 10.22 21.51
C ASN A 111 -2.98 9.72 21.24
N LYS A 112 -3.76 10.37 20.41
CA LYS A 112 -5.15 9.96 20.08
C LYS A 112 -5.20 8.57 19.45
N TYR A 113 -4.26 8.29 18.50
CA TYR A 113 -4.14 6.96 17.92
C TYR A 113 -3.90 5.86 18.97
N PHE A 114 -3.05 6.13 19.95
CA PHE A 114 -2.74 5.15 21.00
C PHE A 114 -3.91 4.92 21.96
N GLU A 115 -4.65 5.97 22.32
CA GLU A 115 -5.88 5.87 23.12
C GLU A 115 -6.95 5.06 22.39
N GLU A 116 -7.15 5.30 21.09
CA GLU A 116 -8.06 4.52 20.25
C GLU A 116 -7.65 3.05 20.20
N TYR A 117 -6.36 2.76 19.96
CA TYR A 117 -5.83 1.41 19.93
C TYR A 117 -6.03 0.65 21.26
N GLN A 118 -5.80 1.29 22.40
CA GLN A 118 -6.05 0.69 23.71
C GLN A 118 -7.54 0.39 23.95
N ASN A 119 -8.43 1.27 23.53
CA ASN A 119 -9.86 1.07 23.64
C ASN A 119 -10.37 -0.07 22.75
N ILE A 120 -9.83 -0.22 21.54
CA ILE A 120 -10.18 -1.32 20.62
C ILE A 120 -9.69 -2.68 21.14
N GLN A 121 -8.57 -2.75 21.85
CA GLN A 121 -8.11 -4.01 22.44
C GLN A 121 -9.06 -4.56 23.51
N SER A 122 -9.88 -3.68 24.14
CA SER A 122 -10.92 -4.10 25.08
C SER A 122 -12.22 -4.57 24.41
N ASP A 123 -12.48 -4.14 23.16
CA ASP A 123 -13.73 -4.40 22.40
C ASP A 123 -13.43 -4.80 20.94
N ILE A 124 -12.69 -5.89 20.71
CA ILE A 124 -12.49 -6.39 19.33
C ILE A 124 -13.84 -6.77 18.75
N ASP A 125 -14.47 -5.86 18.06
CA ASP A 125 -15.74 -6.08 17.40
C ASP A 125 -15.57 -7.03 16.21
N ILE A 126 -15.95 -8.29 16.42
CA ILE A 126 -15.96 -9.38 15.44
C ILE A 126 -16.74 -8.97 14.16
N SER A 127 -17.66 -7.99 14.25
CA SER A 127 -18.45 -7.50 13.12
C SER A 127 -17.59 -6.72 12.09
N GLN A 128 -16.61 -5.94 12.53
CA GLN A 128 -15.71 -5.20 11.64
C GLN A 128 -14.74 -6.13 10.90
N GLN A 129 -14.29 -7.21 11.53
CA GLN A 129 -13.46 -8.22 10.86
C GLN A 129 -14.21 -8.94 9.73
N LYS A 130 -15.50 -9.26 9.92
CA LYS A 130 -16.32 -9.89 8.88
C LYS A 130 -16.59 -8.98 7.69
N SER A 131 -16.82 -7.70 7.90
CA SER A 131 -17.02 -6.72 6.80
C SER A 131 -15.76 -6.55 5.96
N ARG A 132 -14.60 -6.46 6.59
CA ARG A 132 -13.29 -6.40 5.90
C ARG A 132 -12.98 -7.68 5.12
N GLN A 133 -13.34 -8.86 5.66
CA GLN A 133 -13.16 -10.15 4.97
C GLN A 133 -14.02 -10.27 3.71
N ASN A 134 -15.24 -9.75 3.70
CA ASN A 134 -16.13 -9.83 2.54
C ASN A 134 -15.65 -8.96 1.37
N SER A 135 -15.09 -7.80 1.62
CA SER A 135 -14.53 -6.92 0.57
C SER A 135 -13.23 -7.46 -0.06
N LEU A 136 -12.56 -8.38 0.62
CA LEU A 136 -11.31 -9.00 0.19
C LEU A 136 -11.49 -10.42 -0.37
N SER A 137 -12.71 -10.99 -0.38
CA SER A 137 -12.93 -12.42 -0.65
C SER A 137 -12.40 -12.86 -2.02
N SER A 138 -12.74 -12.16 -3.10
CA SER A 138 -12.27 -12.50 -4.46
C SER A 138 -10.77 -12.24 -4.63
N PHE A 139 -10.24 -11.15 -4.08
CA PHE A 139 -8.80 -10.85 -4.10
C PHE A 139 -8.01 -11.94 -3.36
N THR A 140 -8.46 -12.35 -2.18
CA THR A 140 -7.81 -13.38 -1.35
C THR A 140 -7.81 -14.73 -2.05
N GLU A 141 -8.93 -15.11 -2.68
CA GLU A 141 -9.02 -16.36 -3.43
C GLU A 141 -8.07 -16.39 -4.62
N ILE A 142 -8.03 -15.32 -5.41
CA ILE A 142 -7.06 -15.20 -6.52
C ILE A 142 -5.63 -15.23 -6.01
N SER A 143 -5.32 -14.52 -4.93
CA SER A 143 -3.98 -14.51 -4.34
C SER A 143 -3.55 -15.92 -3.92
N ARG A 144 -4.42 -16.70 -3.32
CA ARG A 144 -4.14 -18.08 -2.90
C ARG A 144 -3.78 -18.99 -4.09
N ILE A 145 -4.41 -18.76 -5.25
CA ILE A 145 -4.14 -19.52 -6.48
C ILE A 145 -2.86 -19.04 -7.16
N MET A 146 -2.70 -17.73 -7.28
CA MET A 146 -1.67 -17.13 -8.13
C MET A 146 -0.30 -17.04 -7.46
N LEU A 147 -0.24 -16.73 -6.15
CA LEU A 147 1.06 -16.57 -5.47
C LEU A 147 1.98 -17.79 -5.62
N PRO A 148 1.54 -19.04 -5.41
CA PRO A 148 2.41 -20.20 -5.62
C PRO A 148 2.92 -20.32 -7.05
N ILE A 149 2.14 -19.89 -8.04
CA ILE A 149 2.49 -19.99 -9.47
C ILE A 149 3.58 -18.95 -9.83
N VAL A 150 3.41 -17.70 -9.38
CA VAL A 150 4.31 -16.59 -9.79
C VAL A 150 5.56 -16.50 -8.93
N THR A 151 5.56 -17.05 -7.71
CA THR A 151 6.70 -17.05 -6.78
C THR A 151 7.48 -18.37 -6.76
N SER A 152 6.99 -19.40 -7.46
CA SER A 152 7.72 -20.69 -7.56
C SER A 152 9.09 -20.46 -8.18
N PRO A 153 10.18 -20.96 -7.58
CA PRO A 153 11.49 -20.90 -8.23
C PRO A 153 11.40 -21.61 -9.58
N ARG A 154 11.77 -20.89 -10.65
CA ARG A 154 11.89 -21.54 -11.96
C ARG A 154 12.99 -22.58 -11.83
N ASN A 155 12.62 -23.86 -11.93
CA ASN A 155 13.62 -24.92 -12.17
C ASN A 155 14.21 -24.64 -13.55
N ILE A 156 15.36 -23.98 -13.59
CA ILE A 156 16.21 -23.79 -14.76
C ILE A 156 17.14 -25.01 -14.83
#